data_2bc79ab74decf930f824912f0098f190
#
_entry.id   2bc79ab74decf930f824912f0098f190
#
_cell.length_a   1.000
_cell.length_b   1.000
_cell.length_c   1.000
_cell.angle_alpha   90.00
_cell.angle_beta   90.00
_cell.angle_gamma   90.00
#
_symmetry.space_group_name_H-M   'P 1'
#
loop_
_entity.id
_entity.type
_entity.pdbx_description
1 polymer ?
#
loop_
_entity_poly.entity_id
_entity_poly.type
_entity_poly.pdbx_seq_one_letter_code
_entity_poly.pdbx_strand_id
1 'polypeptide(L)'
;MTKFRSGLEKKVAALLDDLGVGFEYEAQKLPYVLECNYTPDFILPSGIILETKGQFTPEDRRKMLAVIKAHPELDIRMVFQAPFNKIEKRSKTTYAAWCDRHPIGS
;
A
#
# COMPACT_ATOMS: atom_id res chain seq x y z
N MET A 1 -4.55 9.61 30.31
CA MET A 1 -3.43 10.55 30.11
C MET A 1 -3.03 10.53 28.65
N THR A 2 -3.04 11.68 28.00
CA THR A 2 -2.66 11.78 26.60
C THR A 2 -1.15 11.65 26.43
N LYS A 3 -0.74 10.78 25.53
CA LYS A 3 0.67 10.52 25.29
C LYS A 3 1.08 11.10 23.95
N PHE A 4 1.89 12.15 23.97
CA PHE A 4 2.36 12.81 22.75
C PHE A 4 3.57 12.08 22.19
N ARG A 5 3.70 12.10 20.85
CA ARG A 5 4.78 11.38 20.14
C ARG A 5 6.12 12.10 20.15
N SER A 6 6.12 13.40 20.32
CA SER A 6 7.34 14.20 20.24
C SER A 6 7.37 15.30 21.28
N GLY A 7 8.58 15.83 21.54
CA GLY A 7 8.75 16.97 22.42
C GLY A 7 8.09 18.24 21.87
N LEU A 8 8.07 18.41 20.55
CA LEU A 8 7.40 19.53 19.91
C LEU A 8 5.90 19.48 20.13
N GLU A 9 5.29 18.30 19.98
CA GLU A 9 3.86 18.12 20.24
C GLU A 9 3.51 18.45 21.68
N LYS A 10 4.34 18.03 22.65
CA LYS A 10 4.16 18.36 24.06
C LYS A 10 4.20 19.87 24.28
N LYS A 11 5.15 20.58 23.65
CA LYS A 11 5.28 22.03 23.78
C LYS A 11 4.07 22.75 23.21
N VAL A 12 3.56 22.30 22.07
CA VAL A 12 2.36 22.88 21.46
C VAL A 12 1.13 22.65 22.35
N ALA A 13 0.98 21.44 22.88
CA ALA A 13 -0.12 21.12 23.78
C ALA A 13 -0.08 22.01 25.02
N ALA A 14 1.10 22.20 25.63
CA ALA A 14 1.26 23.07 26.79
C ALA A 14 0.92 24.53 26.44
N LEU A 15 1.34 25.00 25.29
CA LEU A 15 1.00 26.35 24.82
C LEU A 15 -0.49 26.55 24.66
N LEU A 16 -1.18 25.56 24.04
CA LEU A 16 -2.63 25.62 23.87
C LEU A 16 -3.35 25.62 25.23
N ASP A 17 -2.88 24.82 26.17
CA ASP A 17 -3.41 24.81 27.54
C ASP A 17 -3.23 26.17 28.22
N ASP A 18 -2.04 26.78 28.10
CA ASP A 18 -1.73 28.09 28.67
C ASP A 18 -2.60 29.18 28.06
N LEU A 19 -2.95 29.06 26.77
CA LEU A 19 -3.82 30.02 26.11
C LEU A 19 -5.30 29.77 26.35
N GLY A 20 -5.64 28.71 27.08
CA GLY A 20 -7.04 28.33 27.34
C GLY A 20 -7.78 27.81 26.14
N VAL A 21 -7.04 27.30 25.14
CA VAL A 21 -7.61 26.74 23.93
C VAL A 21 -7.76 25.23 24.07
N GLY A 22 -8.99 24.75 23.98
CA GLY A 22 -9.24 23.30 23.95
C GLY A 22 -8.76 22.68 22.66
N PHE A 23 -8.31 21.43 22.73
CA PHE A 23 -7.84 20.71 21.54
C PHE A 23 -8.11 19.22 21.69
N GLU A 24 -8.13 18.54 20.55
CA GLU A 24 -8.12 17.07 20.48
C GLU A 24 -6.78 16.64 19.90
N TYR A 25 -6.21 15.57 20.45
CA TYR A 25 -4.93 15.04 19.97
C TYR A 25 -5.16 13.72 19.25
N GLU A 26 -4.88 13.70 17.95
CA GLU A 26 -5.02 12.49 17.09
C GLU A 26 -6.37 11.77 17.28
N ALA A 27 -7.42 12.52 17.58
CA ALA A 27 -8.74 11.95 17.87
C ALA A 27 -9.51 11.55 16.62
N GLN A 28 -9.11 12.06 15.45
CA GLN A 28 -9.79 11.82 14.18
C GLN A 28 -8.82 11.29 13.15
N LYS A 29 -9.34 10.44 12.28
CA LYS A 29 -8.64 9.97 11.09
C LYS A 29 -9.38 10.49 9.89
N LEU A 30 -8.74 11.38 9.13
CA LEU A 30 -9.35 12.00 7.96
C LEU A 30 -8.80 11.33 6.71
N PRO A 31 -9.62 10.56 5.96
CA PRO A 31 -9.16 9.92 4.73
C PRO A 31 -8.84 10.95 3.67
N TYR A 32 -7.85 10.65 2.85
CA TYR A 32 -7.52 11.47 1.69
C TYR A 32 -7.07 10.59 0.54
N VAL A 33 -7.18 11.12 -0.68
CA VAL A 33 -6.85 10.39 -1.90
C VAL A 33 -5.64 11.01 -2.56
N LEU A 34 -4.66 10.16 -2.91
CA LEU A 34 -3.52 10.57 -3.72
C LEU A 34 -3.69 10.01 -5.13
N GLU A 35 -3.55 10.87 -6.11
CA GLU A 35 -3.50 10.42 -7.50
C GLU A 35 -2.08 9.99 -7.82
N CYS A 36 -1.96 8.73 -8.25
CA CYS A 36 -0.68 8.14 -8.62
C CYS A 36 -0.78 7.58 -10.03
N ASN A 37 0.34 7.57 -10.73
CA ASN A 37 0.42 6.97 -12.05
C ASN A 37 1.07 5.59 -11.94
N TYR A 38 0.51 4.62 -12.66
CA TYR A 38 1.09 3.30 -12.80
C TYR A 38 1.83 3.21 -14.14
N THR A 39 3.12 2.92 -14.08
CA THR A 39 3.95 2.72 -15.27
C THR A 39 4.28 1.23 -15.38
N PRO A 40 3.67 0.49 -16.32
CA PRO A 40 3.97 -0.93 -16.50
C PRO A 40 5.42 -1.16 -16.89
N ASP A 41 6.01 -2.29 -16.43
CA ASP A 41 7.37 -2.66 -16.85
C ASP A 41 7.40 -3.01 -18.34
N PHE A 42 6.47 -3.86 -18.77
CA PHE A 42 6.39 -4.28 -20.18
C PHE A 42 4.94 -4.33 -20.63
N ILE A 43 4.69 -3.83 -21.83
CA ILE A 43 3.41 -3.98 -22.51
C ILE A 43 3.68 -4.76 -23.78
N LEU A 44 3.08 -5.95 -23.90
CA LEU A 44 3.24 -6.81 -25.06
C LEU A 44 2.36 -6.32 -26.23
N PRO A 45 2.65 -6.73 -27.48
CA PRO A 45 1.81 -6.35 -28.62
C PRO A 45 0.34 -6.78 -28.47
N SER A 46 0.10 -7.84 -27.71
CA SER A 46 -1.26 -8.32 -27.38
C SER A 46 -2.01 -7.42 -26.40
N GLY A 47 -1.33 -6.47 -25.76
CA GLY A 47 -1.88 -5.64 -24.70
C GLY A 47 -1.66 -6.21 -23.29
N ILE A 48 -1.12 -7.43 -23.18
CA ILE A 48 -0.80 -8.02 -21.88
C ILE A 48 0.33 -7.22 -21.23
N ILE A 49 0.14 -6.89 -19.95
CA ILE A 49 1.13 -6.19 -19.15
C ILE A 49 1.90 -7.22 -18.33
N LEU A 50 3.23 -7.15 -18.38
CA LEU A 50 4.10 -7.94 -17.51
C LEU A 50 4.73 -7.02 -16.48
N GLU A 51 4.57 -7.40 -15.22
CA GLU A 51 5.14 -6.69 -14.10
C GLU A 51 6.13 -7.60 -13.39
N THR A 52 7.39 -7.17 -13.29
CA THR A 52 8.46 -8.00 -12.74
C THR A 52 8.78 -7.62 -11.30
N LYS A 53 8.92 -8.61 -10.42
CA LYS A 53 9.22 -8.40 -9.01
C LYS A 53 10.20 -9.43 -8.48
N GLY A 54 11.27 -8.96 -7.83
CA GLY A 54 12.13 -9.80 -7.03
C GLY A 54 11.48 -10.10 -5.68
N GLN A 55 11.02 -9.05 -4.99
CA GLN A 55 10.26 -9.14 -3.75
C GLN A 55 8.86 -8.58 -3.97
N PHE A 56 7.89 -9.16 -3.31
CA PHE A 56 6.50 -8.73 -3.39
C PHE A 56 6.01 -8.25 -2.03
N THR A 57 6.36 -7.01 -1.71
CA THR A 57 6.12 -6.40 -0.42
C THR A 57 4.63 -6.10 -0.20
N PRO A 58 4.20 -5.85 1.06
CA PRO A 58 2.82 -5.40 1.31
C PRO A 58 2.46 -4.14 0.54
N GLU A 59 3.41 -3.21 0.35
CA GLU A 59 3.19 -2.01 -0.46
C GLU A 59 2.94 -2.35 -1.92
N ASP A 60 3.72 -3.27 -2.47
CA ASP A 60 3.54 -3.75 -3.85
C ASP A 60 2.16 -4.37 -4.02
N ARG A 61 1.73 -5.18 -3.06
CA ARG A 61 0.43 -5.83 -3.11
C ARG A 61 -0.72 -4.81 -3.06
N ARG A 62 -0.63 -3.82 -2.18
CA ARG A 62 -1.64 -2.74 -2.10
C ARG A 62 -1.69 -1.94 -3.40
N LYS A 63 -0.51 -1.61 -3.95
CA LYS A 63 -0.43 -0.89 -5.23
C LYS A 63 -1.12 -1.67 -6.34
N MET A 64 -0.82 -2.95 -6.47
CA MET A 64 -1.39 -3.78 -7.54
C MET A 64 -2.90 -3.91 -7.39
N LEU A 65 -3.41 -4.06 -6.17
CA LEU A 65 -4.85 -4.10 -5.94
C LEU A 65 -5.52 -2.77 -6.33
N ALA A 66 -4.88 -1.65 -6.01
CA ALA A 66 -5.39 -0.33 -6.39
C ALA A 66 -5.39 -0.13 -7.91
N VAL A 67 -4.34 -0.58 -8.59
CA VAL A 67 -4.23 -0.50 -10.05
C VAL A 67 -5.33 -1.32 -10.71
N ILE A 68 -5.56 -2.54 -10.26
CA ILE A 68 -6.61 -3.42 -10.80
C ILE A 68 -7.99 -2.82 -10.58
N LYS A 69 -8.22 -2.24 -9.41
CA LYS A 69 -9.51 -1.60 -9.09
C LYS A 69 -9.75 -0.39 -9.99
N ALA A 70 -8.70 0.39 -10.28
CA ALA A 70 -8.81 1.57 -11.14
C ALA A 70 -8.90 1.20 -12.63
N HIS A 71 -8.30 0.08 -13.02
CA HIS A 71 -8.20 -0.36 -14.41
C HIS A 71 -8.56 -1.85 -14.54
N PRO A 72 -9.83 -2.22 -14.32
CA PRO A 72 -10.23 -3.62 -14.35
C PRO A 72 -10.12 -4.27 -15.73
N GLU A 73 -9.98 -3.47 -16.79
CA GLU A 73 -9.84 -3.94 -18.17
C GLU A 73 -8.43 -4.43 -18.50
N LEU A 74 -7.44 -4.12 -17.66
CA LEU A 74 -6.06 -4.50 -17.93
C LEU A 74 -5.81 -5.97 -17.62
N ASP A 75 -5.05 -6.64 -18.49
CA ASP A 75 -4.55 -7.99 -18.26
C ASP A 75 -3.12 -7.87 -17.72
N ILE A 76 -2.98 -7.91 -16.42
CA ILE A 76 -1.69 -7.78 -15.75
C ILE A 76 -1.24 -9.14 -15.25
N ARG A 77 -0.01 -9.51 -15.59
CA ARG A 77 0.60 -10.77 -15.14
C ARG A 77 1.91 -10.47 -14.46
N MET A 78 2.07 -11.05 -13.26
CA MET A 78 3.26 -10.90 -12.46
C MET A 78 4.30 -11.92 -12.88
N VAL A 79 5.54 -11.49 -13.00
CA VAL A 79 6.69 -12.35 -13.24
C VAL A 79 7.60 -12.24 -12.02
N PHE A 80 7.62 -13.28 -11.19
CA PHE A 80 8.41 -13.31 -9.96
C PHE A 80 9.71 -14.05 -10.18
N GLN A 81 10.80 -13.52 -9.62
CA GLN A 81 12.06 -14.24 -9.58
C GLN A 81 11.91 -15.53 -8.76
N ALA A 82 11.13 -15.48 -7.68
CA ALA A 82 10.88 -16.62 -6.81
C ALA A 82 9.37 -16.71 -6.49
N PRO A 83 8.55 -17.27 -7.40
CA PRO A 83 7.08 -17.26 -7.28
C PRO A 83 6.55 -18.05 -6.09
N PHE A 84 7.34 -18.99 -5.55
CA PHE A 84 6.94 -19.81 -4.41
C PHE A 84 7.40 -19.24 -3.07
N ASN A 85 8.02 -18.05 -3.05
CA ASN A 85 8.29 -17.36 -1.81
C ASN A 85 6.98 -16.98 -1.14
N LYS A 86 6.97 -17.05 0.20
CA LYS A 86 5.81 -16.67 0.99
C LYS A 86 5.69 -15.14 1.05
N ILE A 87 4.46 -14.64 1.07
CA ILE A 87 4.21 -13.20 1.14
C ILE A 87 4.69 -12.60 2.46
N GLU A 88 4.68 -13.38 3.53
CA GLU A 88 5.14 -12.99 4.85
C GLU A 88 5.70 -14.19 5.58
N LYS A 89 6.56 -13.93 6.57
CA LYS A 89 7.28 -14.95 7.31
C LYS A 89 6.38 -16.02 7.94
N ARG A 90 5.19 -15.61 8.42
CA ARG A 90 4.23 -16.50 9.09
C ARG A 90 3.10 -16.96 8.19
N SER A 91 3.09 -16.53 6.94
CA SER A 91 2.05 -16.90 6.00
C SER A 91 2.39 -18.19 5.28
N LYS A 92 1.36 -18.95 4.89
CA LYS A 92 1.49 -20.10 4.00
C LYS A 92 1.24 -19.72 2.54
N THR A 93 0.82 -18.48 2.28
CA THR A 93 0.51 -17.99 0.95
C THR A 93 1.78 -17.59 0.22
N THR A 94 2.01 -18.17 -0.95
CA THR A 94 3.11 -17.79 -1.83
C THR A 94 2.74 -16.59 -2.69
N TYR A 95 3.72 -15.98 -3.37
CA TYR A 95 3.47 -14.89 -4.32
C TYR A 95 2.50 -15.35 -5.42
N ALA A 96 2.74 -16.50 -6.00
CA ALA A 96 1.88 -17.06 -7.05
C ALA A 96 0.46 -17.32 -6.53
N ALA A 97 0.33 -17.92 -5.35
CA ALA A 97 -0.98 -18.22 -4.75
C ALA A 97 -1.75 -16.93 -4.42
N TRP A 98 -1.05 -15.88 -4.01
CA TRP A 98 -1.68 -14.58 -3.78
C TRP A 98 -2.30 -14.03 -5.08
N CYS A 99 -1.56 -14.11 -6.19
CA CYS A 99 -2.06 -13.67 -7.49
C CYS A 99 -3.28 -14.49 -7.93
N ASP A 100 -3.31 -15.80 -7.64
CA ASP A 100 -4.45 -16.65 -7.97
C ASP A 100 -5.74 -16.27 -7.23
N ARG A 101 -5.61 -15.65 -6.06
CA ARG A 101 -6.75 -15.17 -5.27
C ARG A 101 -7.25 -13.79 -5.68
N HIS A 102 -6.53 -13.14 -6.57
CA HIS A 102 -6.84 -11.80 -7.07
C HIS A 102 -6.84 -11.84 -8.59
N PRO A 103 -7.47 -10.86 -9.29
CA PRO A 103 -7.52 -10.88 -10.75
C PRO A 103 -6.20 -10.48 -11.39
N ILE A 104 -5.11 -11.16 -11.02
CA ILE A 104 -3.77 -10.97 -11.57
C ILE A 104 -3.22 -12.34 -11.95
N GLY A 105 -2.69 -12.46 -13.18
CA GLY A 105 -1.97 -13.66 -13.59
C GLY A 105 -0.56 -13.72 -13.01
N SER A 106 0.02 -14.87 -13.08
CA SER A 106 1.43 -15.04 -12.72
C SER A 106 2.08 -16.13 -13.56
#